data_4a2876b7ac65ea97a44f2fd51670694e
#
_entry.id   4a2876b7ac65ea97a44f2fd51670694e
#
_cell.length_a   1.000
_cell.length_b   1.000
_cell.length_c   1.000
_cell.angle_alpha   90.00
_cell.angle_beta   90.00
_cell.angle_gamma   90.00
#
_symmetry.space_group_name_H-M   'P 1'
#
loop_
_entity.id
_entity.type
_entity.pdbx_description
1 polymer ?
#
loop_
_entity_poly.entity_id
_entity_poly.type
_entity_poly.pdbx_seq_one_letter_code
_entity_poly.pdbx_strand_id
1 'polypeptide(L)'
;LSNDVDPMGGVLSVTNVTADAASGIKTGVVSNKRVYITARQVPTEPVQIKYGVANAAGTATGGIVLQPPALTTSNSVPKADNITTQVRTDGIVSIDVLDHVTYSDGTTVSLQNDLQYDKNTFKGLVFVSGNTVRYQASDQTGSFPVTYTVKDNLGNAASATITINVHQKDASNKAAPTPSDVEAQVAAGQKVQIPITLTGIDADGDDVQLLGLGNKAPTLGRISEVGATYLVYEAYADSTGTDTFSYAVEDWTGQRSQAQIRVGVFTSGTDSGVYARDDDITLRPNTAATVPVAQNDIAGDNTDLAVSENVESQDISNVTVADNTLAFTTPQQAGTYYVVY
;
A
#
# COMPACT_ATOMS: atom_id res chain seq x y z
N LEU A 1 -2.76 13.04 -4.07
CA LEU A 1 -2.08 13.72 -5.21
C LEU A 1 -2.47 13.18 -6.58
N SER A 2 -3.39 12.20 -6.68
CA SER A 2 -3.76 11.59 -7.97
C SER A 2 -4.38 12.55 -8.99
N ASN A 3 -4.96 13.65 -8.53
CA ASN A 3 -5.57 14.72 -9.31
C ASN A 3 -4.76 16.03 -9.31
N ASP A 4 -3.66 16.08 -8.60
CA ASP A 4 -2.75 17.23 -8.60
C ASP A 4 -1.64 17.00 -9.62
N VAL A 5 -1.38 18.01 -10.45
CA VAL A 5 -0.41 17.91 -11.54
C VAL A 5 0.55 19.09 -11.49
N ASP A 6 1.83 18.80 -11.58
CA ASP A 6 2.84 19.80 -11.91
C ASP A 6 2.95 19.90 -13.44
N PRO A 7 2.66 21.06 -14.04
CA PRO A 7 2.81 21.25 -15.50
C PRO A 7 4.22 20.98 -16.03
N MET A 8 5.23 21.08 -15.18
CA MET A 8 6.63 20.80 -15.53
C MET A 8 7.01 19.33 -15.32
N GLY A 9 6.05 18.47 -14.90
CA GLY A 9 6.26 17.04 -14.71
C GLY A 9 7.06 16.65 -13.47
N GLY A 10 7.25 17.57 -12.53
CA GLY A 10 7.91 17.29 -11.25
C GLY A 10 7.02 16.49 -10.31
N VAL A 11 7.63 15.70 -9.42
CA VAL A 11 6.90 14.98 -8.37
C VAL A 11 6.47 15.95 -7.28
N LEU A 12 5.17 15.94 -6.95
CA LEU A 12 4.59 16.75 -5.89
C LEU A 12 4.68 16.04 -4.54
N SER A 13 4.84 16.82 -3.47
CA SER A 13 4.82 16.37 -2.08
C SER A 13 3.73 17.10 -1.31
N VAL A 14 2.96 16.39 -0.49
CA VAL A 14 2.04 17.03 0.47
C VAL A 14 2.85 17.55 1.65
N THR A 15 2.70 18.84 1.95
CA THR A 15 3.48 19.51 3.00
C THR A 15 2.71 19.71 4.30
N ASN A 16 1.41 19.96 4.20
CA ASN A 16 0.54 20.15 5.36
C ASN A 16 -0.92 19.83 5.00
N VAL A 17 -1.72 19.64 6.03
CA VAL A 17 -3.17 19.50 5.92
C VAL A 17 -3.83 20.14 7.14
N THR A 18 -4.92 20.86 6.94
CA THR A 18 -5.66 21.52 8.02
C THR A 18 -7.16 21.39 7.79
N ALA A 19 -7.88 21.05 8.87
CA ALA A 19 -9.34 21.15 8.94
C ALA A 19 -9.73 22.20 9.99
N ASP A 20 -10.96 22.70 9.93
CA ASP A 20 -11.46 23.54 10.99
C ASP A 20 -11.54 22.74 12.29
N ALA A 21 -10.98 23.27 13.36
CA ALA A 21 -10.98 22.64 14.68
C ALA A 21 -12.41 22.35 15.21
N ALA A 22 -13.40 23.16 14.81
CA ALA A 22 -14.81 22.97 15.18
C ALA A 22 -15.45 21.76 14.45
N SER A 23 -14.83 21.25 13.40
CA SER A 23 -15.38 20.14 12.61
C SER A 23 -15.29 18.77 13.29
N GLY A 24 -14.48 18.63 14.35
CA GLY A 24 -14.20 17.35 15.00
C GLY A 24 -13.38 16.38 14.14
N ILE A 25 -12.81 16.87 13.03
CA ILE A 25 -12.01 16.09 12.11
C ILE A 25 -10.53 16.22 12.45
N LYS A 26 -9.84 15.11 12.56
CA LYS A 26 -8.38 15.06 12.64
C LYS A 26 -7.81 14.82 11.24
N THR A 27 -6.72 15.49 10.95
CA THR A 27 -6.02 15.36 9.65
C THR A 27 -4.53 15.15 9.90
N GLY A 28 -3.89 14.44 9.00
CA GLY A 28 -2.45 14.21 8.99
C GLY A 28 -1.92 14.01 7.59
N VAL A 29 -0.61 14.09 7.43
CA VAL A 29 0.10 13.78 6.17
C VAL A 29 0.90 12.52 6.39
N VAL A 30 0.76 11.57 5.48
CA VAL A 30 1.49 10.30 5.51
C VAL A 30 2.44 10.25 4.34
N SER A 31 3.72 9.96 4.63
CA SER A 31 4.81 9.82 3.64
C SER A 31 4.87 10.96 2.61
N ASN A 32 4.45 12.18 2.98
CA ASN A 32 4.34 13.34 2.09
C ASN A 32 3.55 13.09 0.79
N LYS A 33 2.77 12.04 0.74
CA LYS A 33 2.02 11.59 -0.45
C LYS A 33 0.51 11.55 -0.23
N ARG A 34 0.06 11.24 0.98
CA ARG A 34 -1.34 11.03 1.32
C ARG A 34 -1.80 11.99 2.40
N VAL A 35 -3.05 12.41 2.31
CA VAL A 35 -3.75 13.10 3.40
C VAL A 35 -4.59 12.06 4.14
N TYR A 36 -4.37 11.95 5.43
CA TYR A 36 -5.16 11.12 6.33
C TYR A 36 -6.26 11.97 6.98
N ILE A 37 -7.47 11.47 7.02
CA ILE A 37 -8.64 12.17 7.56
C ILE A 37 -9.41 11.20 8.46
N THR A 38 -9.53 11.54 9.74
CA THR A 38 -10.34 10.80 10.71
C THR A 38 -11.46 11.68 11.25
N ALA A 39 -12.69 11.22 11.13
CA ALA A 39 -13.86 11.86 11.70
C ALA A 39 -14.40 11.00 12.86
N ARG A 40 -14.50 11.58 14.08
CA ARG A 40 -15.10 10.88 15.23
C ARG A 40 -16.61 10.67 15.09
N GLN A 41 -17.24 11.54 14.33
CA GLN A 41 -18.67 11.45 14.01
C GLN A 41 -18.83 11.75 12.53
N VAL A 42 -19.82 11.12 11.92
CA VAL A 42 -20.17 11.40 10.52
C VAL A 42 -20.59 12.86 10.39
N PRO A 43 -19.93 13.67 9.56
CA PRO A 43 -20.34 15.07 9.37
C PRO A 43 -21.77 15.15 8.85
N THR A 44 -22.55 16.08 9.38
CA THR A 44 -23.91 16.37 8.91
C THR A 44 -23.95 17.45 7.83
N GLU A 45 -22.86 18.20 7.70
CA GLU A 45 -22.65 19.22 6.66
C GLU A 45 -21.30 19.05 6.00
N PRO A 46 -21.11 19.56 4.77
CA PRO A 46 -19.81 19.48 4.09
C PRO A 46 -18.70 20.16 4.87
N VAL A 47 -17.60 19.46 5.11
CA VAL A 47 -16.42 20.02 5.79
C VAL A 47 -15.31 20.26 4.78
N GLN A 48 -14.77 21.47 4.79
CA GLN A 48 -13.63 21.83 3.94
C GLN A 48 -12.31 21.57 4.66
N ILE A 49 -11.43 20.85 4.00
CA ILE A 49 -10.07 20.55 4.44
C ILE A 49 -9.11 21.14 3.42
N LYS A 50 -8.09 21.85 3.88
CA LYS A 50 -7.07 22.45 3.02
C LYS A 50 -5.78 21.67 3.15
N TYR A 51 -5.10 21.43 2.03
CA TYR A 51 -3.79 20.81 2.02
C TYR A 51 -2.82 21.61 1.16
N GLY A 52 -1.56 21.62 1.56
CA GLY A 52 -0.48 22.22 0.79
C GLY A 52 0.27 21.16 -0.01
N VAL A 53 0.67 21.50 -1.23
CA VAL A 53 1.59 20.71 -2.04
C VAL A 53 2.80 21.56 -2.42
N ALA A 54 3.93 20.91 -2.57
CA ALA A 54 5.18 21.55 -2.94
C ALA A 54 6.05 20.65 -3.84
N ASN A 55 6.89 21.29 -4.62
CA ASN A 55 8.06 20.71 -5.28
C ASN A 55 9.19 21.74 -5.35
N ALA A 56 10.27 21.46 -6.08
CA ALA A 56 11.37 22.41 -6.26
C ALA A 56 10.99 23.72 -6.97
N ALA A 57 9.90 23.74 -7.73
CA ALA A 57 9.44 24.92 -8.45
C ALA A 57 8.57 25.86 -7.60
N GLY A 58 7.93 25.34 -6.53
CA GLY A 58 7.08 26.17 -5.67
C GLY A 58 6.06 25.40 -4.86
N THR A 59 5.08 26.12 -4.32
CA THR A 59 4.01 25.61 -3.47
C THR A 59 2.65 25.97 -4.01
N ALA A 60 1.65 25.12 -3.78
CA ALA A 60 0.25 25.39 -4.08
C ALA A 60 -0.65 24.85 -2.95
N THR A 61 -1.90 25.29 -2.92
CA THR A 61 -2.89 24.83 -1.93
C THR A 61 -4.08 24.20 -2.66
N GLY A 62 -4.44 23.00 -2.25
CA GLY A 62 -5.63 22.29 -2.69
C GLY A 62 -6.70 22.24 -1.59
N GLY A 63 -7.91 21.84 -1.97
CA GLY A 63 -9.04 21.66 -1.06
C GLY A 63 -9.66 20.28 -1.23
N ILE A 64 -9.99 19.64 -0.09
CA ILE A 64 -10.81 18.44 -0.03
C ILE A 64 -12.14 18.82 0.62
N VAL A 65 -13.24 18.45 0.00
CA VAL A 65 -14.57 18.63 0.61
C VAL A 65 -15.05 17.26 1.07
N LEU A 66 -15.09 17.07 2.38
CA LEU A 66 -15.70 15.88 2.98
C LEU A 66 -17.21 16.08 2.97
N GLN A 67 -17.89 15.37 2.10
CA GLN A 67 -19.34 15.41 2.00
C GLN A 67 -19.97 14.51 3.08
N PRO A 68 -21.10 14.93 3.72
CA PRO A 68 -21.91 13.99 4.47
C PRO A 68 -22.28 12.83 3.55
N PRO A 69 -22.34 11.58 4.08
CA PRO A 69 -22.80 10.48 3.26
C PRO A 69 -24.21 10.83 2.74
N ALA A 70 -24.37 10.79 1.43
CA ALA A 70 -25.70 10.86 0.86
C ALA A 70 -26.52 9.75 1.48
N LEU A 71 -27.73 10.05 1.95
CA LEU A 71 -28.70 9.01 2.26
C LEU A 71 -29.03 8.33 0.93
N THR A 72 -28.19 7.37 0.54
CA THR A 72 -28.38 6.62 -0.69
C THR A 72 -29.57 5.73 -0.51
N THR A 73 -30.69 6.13 -1.06
CA THR A 73 -31.88 5.29 -1.28
C THR A 73 -31.66 4.27 -2.41
N SER A 74 -30.52 4.27 -3.06
CA SER A 74 -30.18 3.27 -4.08
C SER A 74 -29.24 2.22 -3.47
N ASN A 75 -29.76 1.03 -3.26
CA ASN A 75 -29.02 -0.20 -2.98
C ASN A 75 -28.16 -0.61 -4.20
N SER A 76 -27.12 0.11 -4.52
CA SER A 76 -26.17 -0.36 -5.50
C SER A 76 -25.28 -1.41 -4.84
N VAL A 77 -25.62 -2.66 -5.08
CA VAL A 77 -24.80 -3.82 -4.68
C VAL A 77 -23.46 -3.75 -5.44
N PRO A 78 -22.32 -4.01 -4.79
CA PRO A 78 -21.06 -4.13 -5.50
C PRO A 78 -21.16 -5.20 -6.59
N LYS A 79 -20.44 -5.01 -7.70
CA LYS A 79 -20.36 -5.99 -8.77
C LYS A 79 -18.95 -6.55 -8.82
N ALA A 80 -18.82 -7.86 -8.70
CA ALA A 80 -17.58 -8.58 -8.81
C ALA A 80 -17.47 -9.24 -10.20
N ASP A 81 -16.34 -9.11 -10.85
CA ASP A 81 -16.08 -9.69 -12.16
C ASP A 81 -15.20 -10.95 -12.05
N ASN A 82 -15.37 -11.90 -12.97
CA ASN A 82 -14.53 -13.08 -13.02
C ASN A 82 -13.10 -12.70 -13.44
N ILE A 83 -12.13 -13.35 -12.79
CA ILE A 83 -10.70 -13.14 -13.00
C ILE A 83 -10.10 -14.42 -13.56
N THR A 84 -9.20 -14.29 -14.51
CA THR A 84 -8.38 -15.41 -14.99
C THR A 84 -6.92 -15.05 -14.84
N THR A 85 -6.17 -15.93 -14.21
CA THR A 85 -4.72 -15.78 -14.02
C THR A 85 -4.01 -17.10 -14.33
N GLN A 86 -2.70 -17.03 -14.49
CA GLN A 86 -1.87 -18.22 -14.70
C GLN A 86 -0.62 -18.16 -13.82
N VAL A 87 -0.10 -19.34 -13.53
CA VAL A 87 1.07 -19.52 -12.69
C VAL A 87 1.75 -20.84 -13.04
N ARG A 88 3.06 -20.90 -12.91
CA ARG A 88 3.81 -22.16 -13.08
C ARG A 88 3.62 -23.08 -11.88
N THR A 89 3.82 -24.37 -12.11
CA THR A 89 3.94 -25.35 -11.02
C THR A 89 4.97 -24.86 -9.99
N ASP A 90 4.65 -25.00 -8.71
CA ASP A 90 5.42 -24.52 -7.54
C ASP A 90 5.59 -22.98 -7.45
N GLY A 91 5.01 -22.20 -8.38
CA GLY A 91 5.05 -20.74 -8.38
C GLY A 91 4.00 -20.12 -7.47
N ILE A 92 4.09 -18.81 -7.28
CA ILE A 92 3.16 -18.01 -6.47
C ILE A 92 2.57 -16.91 -7.34
N VAL A 93 1.25 -16.71 -7.23
CA VAL A 93 0.56 -15.57 -7.84
C VAL A 93 -0.25 -14.82 -6.80
N SER A 94 -0.26 -13.50 -6.91
CA SER A 94 -1.09 -12.59 -6.12
C SER A 94 -2.08 -11.88 -7.04
N ILE A 95 -3.34 -11.79 -6.61
CA ILE A 95 -4.44 -11.25 -7.40
C ILE A 95 -5.09 -10.13 -6.59
N ASP A 96 -4.97 -8.90 -7.04
CA ASP A 96 -5.61 -7.73 -6.41
C ASP A 96 -7.08 -7.69 -6.83
N VAL A 97 -7.93 -8.23 -5.96
CA VAL A 97 -9.34 -8.48 -6.27
C VAL A 97 -10.13 -7.19 -6.49
N LEU A 98 -9.80 -6.13 -5.75
CA LEU A 98 -10.58 -4.88 -5.85
C LEU A 98 -10.43 -4.17 -7.20
N ASP A 99 -9.39 -4.45 -7.96
CA ASP A 99 -9.24 -3.96 -9.33
C ASP A 99 -10.30 -4.53 -10.29
N HIS A 100 -10.97 -5.60 -9.86
CA HIS A 100 -12.02 -6.30 -10.59
C HIS A 100 -13.41 -6.14 -9.94
N VAL A 101 -13.58 -5.12 -9.10
CA VAL A 101 -14.83 -4.85 -8.41
C VAL A 101 -15.31 -3.44 -8.71
N THR A 102 -16.55 -3.32 -9.17
CA THR A 102 -17.21 -2.04 -9.37
C THR A 102 -18.17 -1.79 -8.22
N TYR A 103 -18.09 -0.62 -7.61
CA TYR A 103 -18.95 -0.20 -6.50
C TYR A 103 -19.23 1.30 -6.56
N SER A 104 -20.25 1.76 -5.83
CA SER A 104 -20.67 3.15 -5.84
C SER A 104 -19.72 4.06 -5.07
N ASP A 105 -19.61 5.30 -5.51
CA ASP A 105 -18.90 6.35 -4.79
C ASP A 105 -19.41 6.48 -3.34
N GLY A 106 -18.49 6.60 -2.41
CA GLY A 106 -18.79 6.72 -0.97
C GLY A 106 -19.05 5.39 -0.24
N THR A 107 -18.97 4.24 -0.94
CA THR A 107 -18.94 2.93 -0.30
C THR A 107 -17.51 2.42 -0.21
N THR A 108 -17.18 1.69 0.86
CA THR A 108 -15.93 0.93 0.96
C THR A 108 -16.24 -0.55 0.77
N VAL A 109 -15.36 -1.24 0.04
CA VAL A 109 -15.53 -2.66 -0.25
C VAL A 109 -14.30 -3.41 0.28
N SER A 110 -14.54 -4.56 0.88
CA SER A 110 -13.49 -5.44 1.40
C SER A 110 -13.66 -6.86 0.90
N LEU A 111 -12.53 -7.54 0.66
CA LEU A 111 -12.50 -8.96 0.33
C LEU A 111 -12.76 -9.79 1.60
N GLN A 112 -13.63 -10.79 1.50
CA GLN A 112 -13.91 -11.70 2.60
C GLN A 112 -12.88 -12.83 2.65
N ASN A 113 -12.53 -13.28 3.86
CA ASN A 113 -11.51 -14.31 4.06
C ASN A 113 -11.97 -15.73 3.66
N ASP A 114 -13.27 -15.93 3.47
CA ASP A 114 -13.85 -17.23 3.17
C ASP A 114 -13.90 -17.49 1.66
N LEU A 115 -12.84 -18.11 1.14
CA LEU A 115 -12.75 -18.54 -0.25
C LEU A 115 -13.44 -19.90 -0.43
N GLN A 116 -14.29 -20.03 -1.46
CA GLN A 116 -15.02 -21.26 -1.75
C GLN A 116 -14.42 -21.99 -2.95
N TYR A 117 -14.03 -23.24 -2.77
CA TYR A 117 -13.49 -24.13 -3.81
C TYR A 117 -13.76 -25.59 -3.46
N ASP A 118 -13.77 -26.46 -4.47
CA ASP A 118 -13.91 -27.91 -4.25
C ASP A 118 -12.61 -28.50 -3.70
N LYS A 119 -12.61 -28.81 -2.42
CA LYS A 119 -11.44 -29.38 -1.71
C LYS A 119 -10.92 -30.70 -2.28
N ASN A 120 -11.72 -31.43 -3.07
CA ASN A 120 -11.30 -32.69 -3.65
C ASN A 120 -10.48 -32.49 -4.93
N THR A 121 -10.82 -31.48 -5.70
CA THR A 121 -10.21 -31.21 -7.02
C THR A 121 -9.20 -30.06 -6.99
N PHE A 122 -9.35 -29.11 -6.09
CA PHE A 122 -8.45 -27.98 -5.95
C PHE A 122 -7.06 -28.42 -5.46
N LYS A 123 -6.01 -27.93 -6.11
CA LYS A 123 -4.61 -28.23 -5.77
C LYS A 123 -3.87 -26.92 -5.50
N GLY A 124 -2.89 -26.98 -4.59
CA GLY A 124 -2.16 -25.80 -4.12
C GLY A 124 -2.76 -25.20 -2.86
N LEU A 125 -2.22 -24.08 -2.44
CA LEU A 125 -2.63 -23.33 -1.25
C LEU A 125 -3.18 -21.98 -1.68
N VAL A 126 -4.42 -21.67 -1.29
CA VAL A 126 -5.05 -20.37 -1.57
C VAL A 126 -5.51 -19.71 -0.27
N PHE A 127 -5.27 -18.42 -0.12
CA PHE A 127 -5.69 -17.65 1.04
C PHE A 127 -5.82 -16.17 0.72
N VAL A 128 -6.53 -15.43 1.59
CA VAL A 128 -6.71 -13.99 1.51
C VAL A 128 -5.67 -13.28 2.38
N SER A 129 -5.08 -12.22 1.84
CA SER A 129 -4.20 -11.31 2.57
C SER A 129 -4.61 -9.87 2.23
N GLY A 130 -5.32 -9.20 3.15
CA GLY A 130 -5.94 -7.90 2.87
C GLY A 130 -6.98 -8.00 1.75
N ASN A 131 -6.81 -7.24 0.68
CA ASN A 131 -7.68 -7.29 -0.50
C ASN A 131 -7.11 -8.13 -1.65
N THR A 132 -6.06 -8.90 -1.37
CA THR A 132 -5.35 -9.73 -2.35
C THR A 132 -5.63 -11.20 -2.07
N VAL A 133 -5.96 -11.98 -3.10
CA VAL A 133 -5.95 -13.45 -3.05
C VAL A 133 -4.55 -13.92 -3.45
N ARG A 134 -3.92 -14.70 -2.58
CA ARG A 134 -2.62 -15.32 -2.85
C ARG A 134 -2.79 -16.81 -3.08
N TYR A 135 -2.11 -17.31 -4.08
CA TYR A 135 -2.11 -18.72 -4.43
C TYR A 135 -0.70 -19.23 -4.66
N GLN A 136 -0.36 -20.34 -4.01
CA GLN A 136 0.83 -21.12 -4.26
C GLN A 136 0.43 -22.39 -5.01
N ALA A 137 0.96 -22.55 -6.21
CA ALA A 137 0.68 -23.71 -7.03
C ALA A 137 1.35 -24.98 -6.46
N SER A 138 0.71 -26.12 -6.69
CA SER A 138 1.32 -27.44 -6.49
C SER A 138 2.14 -27.84 -7.73
N ASP A 139 2.70 -29.05 -7.70
CA ASP A 139 3.35 -29.70 -8.84
C ASP A 139 2.37 -30.17 -9.96
N GLN A 140 1.05 -30.01 -9.74
CA GLN A 140 0.03 -30.45 -10.67
C GLN A 140 -0.47 -29.31 -11.55
N THR A 141 -0.47 -29.55 -12.85
CA THR A 141 -1.06 -28.65 -13.85
C THR A 141 -2.58 -28.80 -13.91
N GLY A 142 -3.27 -27.74 -14.29
CA GLY A 142 -4.73 -27.74 -14.41
C GLY A 142 -5.33 -26.35 -14.24
N SER A 143 -6.65 -26.32 -14.22
CA SER A 143 -7.42 -25.10 -13.98
C SER A 143 -8.14 -25.25 -12.64
N PHE A 144 -7.86 -24.36 -11.71
CA PHE A 144 -8.35 -24.41 -10.33
C PHE A 144 -9.23 -23.18 -10.03
N PRO A 145 -10.55 -23.34 -10.15
CA PRO A 145 -11.47 -22.24 -9.84
C PRO A 145 -11.63 -22.05 -8.32
N VAL A 146 -11.64 -20.81 -7.90
CA VAL A 146 -11.95 -20.39 -6.53
C VAL A 146 -12.93 -19.22 -6.56
N THR A 147 -14.01 -19.32 -5.79
CA THR A 147 -14.97 -18.22 -5.66
C THR A 147 -14.54 -17.30 -4.53
N TYR A 148 -14.47 -16.02 -4.83
CA TYR A 148 -14.24 -14.96 -3.85
C TYR A 148 -15.52 -14.16 -3.61
N THR A 149 -15.63 -13.56 -2.46
CA THR A 149 -16.76 -12.70 -2.08
C THR A 149 -16.22 -11.37 -1.56
N VAL A 150 -16.78 -10.28 -2.06
CA VAL A 150 -16.55 -8.94 -1.54
C VAL A 150 -17.80 -8.44 -0.83
N LYS A 151 -17.61 -7.59 0.18
CA LYS A 151 -18.69 -7.03 0.96
C LYS A 151 -18.48 -5.53 1.14
N ASP A 152 -19.55 -4.74 0.96
CA ASP A 152 -19.50 -3.31 1.22
C ASP A 152 -19.78 -2.99 2.70
N ASN A 153 -19.56 -1.73 3.07
CA ASN A 153 -19.84 -1.24 4.43
C ASN A 153 -21.35 -1.17 4.78
N LEU A 154 -22.23 -1.38 3.81
CA LEU A 154 -23.69 -1.46 4.01
C LEU A 154 -24.17 -2.90 4.21
N GLY A 155 -23.30 -3.89 4.05
CA GLY A 155 -23.60 -5.30 4.20
C GLY A 155 -23.98 -6.02 2.91
N ASN A 156 -24.01 -5.34 1.75
CA ASN A 156 -24.25 -5.99 0.47
C ASN A 156 -23.02 -6.78 0.04
N ALA A 157 -23.23 -7.92 -0.58
CA ALA A 157 -22.14 -8.80 -1.03
C ALA A 157 -22.27 -9.14 -2.51
N ALA A 158 -21.13 -9.33 -3.15
CA ALA A 158 -21.03 -9.87 -4.49
C ALA A 158 -19.94 -10.94 -4.54
N SER A 159 -20.14 -11.94 -5.38
CA SER A 159 -19.19 -13.04 -5.55
C SER A 159 -18.87 -13.25 -7.02
N ALA A 160 -17.63 -13.64 -7.31
CA ALA A 160 -17.22 -14.05 -8.65
C ALA A 160 -16.11 -15.11 -8.54
N THR A 161 -15.66 -15.63 -9.67
CA THR A 161 -14.72 -16.74 -9.73
C THR A 161 -13.35 -16.25 -10.22
N ILE A 162 -12.31 -16.64 -9.51
CA ILE A 162 -10.94 -16.58 -9.98
C ILE A 162 -10.62 -17.96 -10.58
N THR A 163 -10.27 -17.99 -11.85
CA THR A 163 -9.78 -19.21 -12.52
C THR A 163 -8.26 -19.16 -12.58
N ILE A 164 -7.59 -20.04 -11.84
CA ILE A 164 -6.14 -20.12 -11.78
C ILE A 164 -5.67 -21.28 -12.69
N ASN A 165 -4.96 -20.95 -13.76
CA ASN A 165 -4.42 -21.92 -14.70
C ASN A 165 -2.96 -22.23 -14.33
N VAL A 166 -2.70 -23.44 -13.84
CA VAL A 166 -1.36 -23.89 -13.50
C VAL A 166 -0.77 -24.64 -14.69
N HIS A 167 0.37 -24.20 -15.20
CA HIS A 167 1.09 -24.81 -16.29
C HIS A 167 2.47 -25.33 -15.85
N GLN A 168 3.12 -26.16 -16.68
CA GLN A 168 4.44 -26.68 -16.39
C GLN A 168 5.48 -25.55 -16.37
N LYS A 169 6.52 -25.73 -15.55
CA LYS A 169 7.75 -24.95 -15.69
C LYS A 169 8.36 -25.25 -17.05
N ASP A 170 8.35 -24.25 -17.90
CA ASP A 170 8.94 -24.33 -19.24
C ASP A 170 9.98 -23.23 -19.42
N ALA A 171 11.26 -23.61 -19.32
CA ALA A 171 12.37 -22.67 -19.50
C ALA A 171 12.49 -22.14 -20.94
N SER A 172 11.72 -22.70 -21.89
CA SER A 172 11.64 -22.18 -23.27
C SER A 172 10.64 -21.04 -23.42
N ASN A 173 9.67 -20.95 -22.51
CA ASN A 173 8.73 -19.82 -22.42
C ASN A 173 9.31 -18.76 -21.48
N LYS A 174 9.91 -17.73 -22.06
CA LYS A 174 10.70 -16.71 -21.34
C LYS A 174 10.10 -15.33 -21.55
N ALA A 175 8.92 -15.09 -21.01
CA ALA A 175 8.43 -13.73 -20.89
C ALA A 175 9.30 -12.98 -19.88
N ALA A 176 9.72 -11.76 -20.22
CA ALA A 176 10.42 -10.92 -19.24
C ALA A 176 9.40 -10.29 -18.30
N PRO A 177 9.75 -10.12 -17.01
CA PRO A 177 8.87 -9.45 -16.06
C PRO A 177 8.58 -8.00 -16.49
N THR A 178 7.40 -7.49 -16.11
CA THR A 178 6.92 -6.14 -16.45
C THR A 178 6.79 -5.27 -15.20
N PRO A 179 7.92 -4.78 -14.64
CA PRO A 179 7.90 -3.93 -13.46
C PRO A 179 7.27 -2.56 -13.76
N SER A 180 6.61 -1.98 -12.77
CA SER A 180 5.92 -0.70 -12.88
C SER A 180 6.77 0.46 -12.37
N ASP A 181 6.58 1.65 -12.93
CA ASP A 181 7.19 2.88 -12.43
C ASP A 181 6.69 3.20 -11.01
N VAL A 182 7.58 3.71 -10.16
CA VAL A 182 7.31 4.02 -8.75
C VAL A 182 7.62 5.47 -8.46
N GLU A 183 6.77 6.13 -7.67
CA GLU A 183 7.00 7.47 -7.16
C GLU A 183 7.12 7.49 -5.64
N ALA A 184 8.10 8.24 -5.15
CA ALA A 184 8.31 8.48 -3.73
C ALA A 184 8.61 9.97 -3.45
N GLN A 185 8.47 10.38 -2.20
CA GLN A 185 8.76 11.72 -1.72
C GLN A 185 9.67 11.65 -0.52
N VAL A 186 10.62 12.58 -0.42
CA VAL A 186 11.55 12.64 0.70
C VAL A 186 12.01 14.08 0.93
N ALA A 187 12.22 14.46 2.19
CA ALA A 187 12.88 15.73 2.50
C ALA A 187 14.39 15.62 2.22
N ALA A 188 14.99 16.74 1.83
CA ALA A 188 16.44 16.83 1.65
C ALA A 188 17.17 16.38 2.93
N GLY A 189 18.21 15.54 2.77
CA GLY A 189 18.95 14.96 3.88
C GLY A 189 18.30 13.77 4.57
N GLN A 190 17.08 13.35 4.16
CA GLN A 190 16.33 12.27 4.78
C GLN A 190 16.32 11.01 3.92
N LYS A 191 15.85 9.90 4.51
CA LYS A 191 15.71 8.59 3.83
C LYS A 191 14.24 8.27 3.58
N VAL A 192 14.00 7.55 2.50
CA VAL A 192 12.70 6.96 2.18
C VAL A 192 12.87 5.53 1.75
N GLN A 193 12.05 4.64 2.29
CA GLN A 193 11.93 3.27 1.80
C GLN A 193 10.92 3.25 0.64
N ILE A 194 11.35 2.72 -0.49
CA ILE A 194 10.58 2.64 -1.73
C ILE A 194 10.20 1.18 -1.94
N PRO A 195 8.95 0.78 -1.66
CA PRO A 195 8.50 -0.58 -1.88
C PRO A 195 8.42 -0.88 -3.38
N ILE A 196 8.82 -2.08 -3.75
CA ILE A 196 8.79 -2.59 -5.13
C ILE A 196 7.85 -3.80 -5.16
N THR A 197 6.84 -3.74 -6.02
CA THR A 197 5.95 -4.87 -6.25
C THR A 197 6.64 -5.88 -7.18
N LEU A 198 6.83 -7.10 -6.70
CA LEU A 198 7.48 -8.19 -7.44
C LEU A 198 6.51 -9.33 -7.80
N THR A 199 5.32 -9.35 -7.18
CA THR A 199 4.32 -10.40 -7.41
C THR A 199 3.40 -10.01 -8.55
N GLY A 200 3.09 -10.97 -9.44
CA GLY A 200 2.14 -10.77 -10.53
C GLY A 200 2.65 -9.93 -11.71
N ILE A 201 3.95 -9.60 -11.73
CA ILE A 201 4.55 -8.81 -12.81
C ILE A 201 5.14 -9.65 -13.94
N ASP A 202 5.12 -10.95 -13.80
CA ASP A 202 5.55 -11.89 -14.82
C ASP A 202 4.36 -12.62 -15.44
N ALA A 203 4.27 -12.60 -16.77
CA ALA A 203 3.13 -13.19 -17.49
C ALA A 203 3.13 -14.72 -17.44
N ASP A 204 4.27 -15.34 -17.23
CA ASP A 204 4.44 -16.77 -17.09
C ASP A 204 4.18 -17.25 -15.65
N GLY A 205 3.96 -16.32 -14.73
CA GLY A 205 3.78 -16.60 -13.30
C GLY A 205 5.07 -16.97 -12.60
N ASP A 206 6.21 -16.50 -13.12
CA ASP A 206 7.51 -16.74 -12.53
C ASP A 206 7.73 -15.86 -11.29
N ASP A 207 8.50 -16.40 -10.34
CA ASP A 207 9.01 -15.61 -9.24
C ASP A 207 10.05 -14.61 -9.75
N VAL A 208 9.90 -13.37 -9.28
CA VAL A 208 10.78 -12.25 -9.66
C VAL A 208 11.52 -11.75 -8.45
N GLN A 209 12.81 -11.47 -8.62
CA GLN A 209 13.67 -10.88 -7.59
C GLN A 209 14.11 -9.45 -7.96
N LEU A 210 14.26 -8.62 -6.93
CA LEU A 210 14.83 -7.29 -7.06
C LEU A 210 16.36 -7.38 -7.13
N LEU A 211 16.95 -6.84 -8.19
CA LEU A 211 18.41 -6.79 -8.34
C LEU A 211 19.04 -5.51 -7.74
N GLY A 212 18.23 -4.47 -7.55
CA GLY A 212 18.69 -3.16 -7.10
C GLY A 212 18.62 -2.11 -8.21
N LEU A 213 19.65 -1.26 -8.31
CA LEU A 213 19.69 -0.22 -9.35
C LEU A 213 19.76 -0.82 -10.75
N GLY A 214 19.04 -0.18 -11.67
CA GLY A 214 19.12 -0.45 -13.10
C GLY A 214 20.27 0.31 -13.78
N ASN A 215 20.04 0.71 -15.01
CA ASN A 215 21.06 1.35 -15.85
C ASN A 215 21.23 2.86 -15.59
N LYS A 216 20.33 3.49 -14.85
CA LYS A 216 20.36 4.90 -14.50
C LYS A 216 20.44 5.07 -12.98
N ALA A 217 21.50 5.69 -12.51
CA ALA A 217 21.72 5.98 -11.09
C ALA A 217 20.99 7.28 -10.67
N PRO A 218 20.65 7.43 -9.38
CA PRO A 218 20.15 8.69 -8.84
C PRO A 218 21.21 9.80 -8.86
N THR A 219 20.77 11.05 -8.92
CA THR A 219 21.63 12.24 -8.98
C THR A 219 21.44 13.20 -7.80
N LEU A 220 20.25 13.22 -7.17
CA LEU A 220 19.94 14.07 -6.03
C LEU A 220 20.08 13.32 -4.69
N GLY A 221 20.49 12.06 -4.73
CA GLY A 221 20.66 11.20 -3.59
C GLY A 221 21.41 9.92 -3.95
N ARG A 222 21.32 8.92 -3.08
CA ARG A 222 21.92 7.59 -3.28
C ARG A 222 21.01 6.48 -2.79
N ILE A 223 21.17 5.27 -3.28
CA ILE A 223 20.59 4.08 -2.66
C ILE A 223 21.51 3.65 -1.53
N SER A 224 20.99 3.70 -0.30
CA SER A 224 21.74 3.31 0.91
C SER A 224 21.53 1.85 1.29
N GLU A 225 20.43 1.23 0.82
CA GLU A 225 20.10 -0.17 1.08
C GLU A 225 19.27 -0.77 -0.06
N VAL A 226 19.48 -2.06 -0.34
CA VAL A 226 18.67 -2.88 -1.24
C VAL A 226 18.11 -4.04 -0.42
N GLY A 227 16.81 -4.01 -0.15
CA GLY A 227 16.09 -5.10 0.51
C GLY A 227 15.54 -6.11 -0.51
N ALA A 228 14.85 -7.15 -0.02
CA ALA A 228 14.25 -8.15 -0.89
C ALA A 228 13.13 -7.58 -1.78
N THR A 229 12.35 -6.61 -1.26
CA THR A 229 11.20 -6.01 -1.94
C THR A 229 11.17 -4.48 -1.83
N TYR A 230 12.29 -3.85 -1.51
CA TYR A 230 12.38 -2.41 -1.38
C TYR A 230 13.79 -1.88 -1.65
N LEU A 231 13.86 -0.58 -1.93
CA LEU A 231 15.09 0.20 -1.96
C LEU A 231 15.01 1.31 -0.91
N VAL A 232 16.10 1.61 -0.21
CA VAL A 232 16.19 2.80 0.63
C VAL A 232 16.95 3.88 -0.11
N TYR A 233 16.28 4.96 -0.44
CA TYR A 233 16.86 6.15 -1.05
C TYR A 233 17.16 7.18 0.04
N GLU A 234 18.36 7.74 0.00
CA GLU A 234 18.82 8.81 0.90
C GLU A 234 19.11 10.06 0.06
N ALA A 235 18.32 11.11 0.26
CA ALA A 235 18.51 12.38 -0.43
C ALA A 235 19.73 13.13 0.11
N TYR A 236 20.47 13.84 -0.75
CA TYR A 236 21.52 14.75 -0.28
C TYR A 236 20.90 15.96 0.42
N ALA A 237 21.61 16.49 1.44
CA ALA A 237 21.07 17.52 2.34
C ALA A 237 20.73 18.85 1.63
N ASP A 238 21.41 19.15 0.55
CA ASP A 238 21.29 20.37 -0.26
C ASP A 238 20.61 20.14 -1.62
N SER A 239 20.02 18.96 -1.82
CA SER A 239 19.34 18.62 -3.07
C SER A 239 17.86 18.97 -3.04
N THR A 240 17.31 19.36 -4.18
CA THR A 240 15.88 19.59 -4.39
C THR A 240 15.49 19.28 -5.83
N GLY A 241 14.27 18.87 -6.06
CA GLY A 241 13.75 18.58 -7.38
C GLY A 241 13.26 17.15 -7.52
N THR A 242 13.12 16.68 -8.74
CA THR A 242 12.75 15.30 -9.03
C THR A 242 13.97 14.51 -9.48
N ASP A 243 14.39 13.55 -8.66
CA ASP A 243 15.39 12.57 -9.06
C ASP A 243 14.71 11.44 -9.86
N THR A 244 15.34 11.03 -10.94
CA THR A 244 14.81 9.94 -11.78
C THR A 244 15.91 8.94 -12.05
N PHE A 245 15.75 7.73 -11.60
CA PHE A 245 16.67 6.61 -11.77
C PHE A 245 15.92 5.32 -12.09
N SER A 246 16.60 4.23 -12.34
CA SER A 246 15.96 2.95 -12.65
C SER A 246 16.29 1.88 -11.63
N TYR A 247 15.36 0.92 -11.48
CA TYR A 247 15.60 -0.33 -10.79
C TYR A 247 15.46 -1.51 -11.75
N ALA A 248 16.11 -2.61 -11.42
CA ALA A 248 16.10 -3.82 -12.23
C ALA A 248 15.55 -5.01 -11.44
N VAL A 249 14.84 -5.84 -12.15
CA VAL A 249 14.31 -7.12 -11.66
C VAL A 249 14.72 -8.26 -12.59
N GLU A 250 14.74 -9.47 -12.07
CA GLU A 250 15.06 -10.70 -12.81
C GLU A 250 14.14 -11.83 -12.39
N ASP A 251 13.62 -12.58 -13.37
CA ASP A 251 12.89 -13.82 -13.12
C ASP A 251 13.83 -15.01 -12.89
N TRP A 252 13.29 -16.17 -12.54
CA TRP A 252 14.09 -17.37 -12.33
C TRP A 252 14.71 -17.94 -13.63
N THR A 253 14.23 -17.52 -14.81
CA THR A 253 14.80 -17.90 -16.11
C THR A 253 15.95 -17.01 -16.55
N GLY A 254 16.24 -15.94 -15.79
CA GLY A 254 17.27 -14.97 -16.04
C GLY A 254 16.87 -13.83 -16.99
N GLN A 255 15.54 -13.69 -17.27
CA GLN A 255 15.08 -12.52 -18.03
C GLN A 255 15.04 -11.29 -17.13
N ARG A 256 15.55 -10.18 -17.63
CA ARG A 256 15.68 -8.93 -16.88
C ARG A 256 14.83 -7.83 -17.47
N SER A 257 14.23 -7.05 -16.60
CA SER A 257 13.53 -5.83 -16.96
C SER A 257 13.85 -4.69 -16.00
N GLN A 258 13.54 -3.49 -16.42
CA GLN A 258 13.76 -2.28 -15.64
C GLN A 258 12.52 -1.40 -15.69
N ALA A 259 12.30 -0.66 -14.59
CA ALA A 259 11.34 0.43 -14.55
C ALA A 259 11.96 1.64 -13.84
N GLN A 260 11.26 2.76 -13.89
CA GLN A 260 11.74 4.02 -13.34
C GLN A 260 11.27 4.21 -11.89
N ILE A 261 12.14 4.84 -11.11
CA ILE A 261 11.77 5.43 -9.83
C ILE A 261 11.94 6.94 -9.96
N ARG A 262 10.90 7.67 -9.55
CA ARG A 262 10.90 9.12 -9.48
C ARG A 262 10.75 9.56 -8.04
N VAL A 263 11.74 10.26 -7.50
CA VAL A 263 11.73 10.75 -6.12
C VAL A 263 11.63 12.26 -6.12
N GLY A 264 10.55 12.79 -5.54
CA GLY A 264 10.43 14.21 -5.24
C GLY A 264 11.25 14.54 -4.00
N VAL A 265 12.37 15.26 -4.17
CA VAL A 265 13.17 15.78 -3.08
C VAL A 265 12.77 17.22 -2.83
N PHE A 266 12.26 17.52 -1.63
CA PHE A 266 11.80 18.84 -1.24
C PHE A 266 12.64 19.38 -0.07
N THR A 267 12.76 20.72 0.01
CA THR A 267 13.42 21.35 1.16
C THR A 267 12.61 21.08 2.42
N SER A 268 13.25 20.53 3.45
CA SER A 268 12.67 20.53 4.78
C SER A 268 12.33 21.97 5.13
N GLY A 269 11.08 22.25 5.49
CA GLY A 269 10.78 23.43 6.30
C GLY A 269 11.59 23.35 7.58
N THR A 270 11.70 24.45 8.30
CA THR A 270 12.41 24.56 9.57
C THR A 270 11.88 23.64 10.69
N ASP A 271 10.92 22.78 10.39
CA ASP A 271 10.37 21.74 11.25
C ASP A 271 10.98 20.42 10.83
N SER A 272 11.99 19.97 11.55
CA SER A 272 12.53 18.62 11.48
C SER A 272 11.51 17.64 12.08
N GLY A 273 10.39 17.46 11.36
CA GLY A 273 9.29 16.66 11.83
C GLY A 273 9.62 15.18 11.90
N VAL A 274 9.03 14.51 12.86
CA VAL A 274 8.91 13.05 12.86
C VAL A 274 7.95 12.65 11.74
N TYR A 275 8.36 11.71 10.89
CA TYR A 275 7.52 11.16 9.84
C TYR A 275 7.13 9.74 10.22
N ALA A 276 5.96 9.59 10.83
CA ALA A 276 5.39 8.27 11.09
C ALA A 276 4.88 7.65 9.78
N ARG A 277 5.12 6.36 9.62
CA ARG A 277 4.66 5.57 8.49
C ARG A 277 3.68 4.52 8.96
N ASP A 278 2.71 4.21 8.10
CA ASP A 278 1.77 3.15 8.39
C ASP A 278 2.46 1.77 8.47
N ASP A 279 2.04 0.98 9.45
CA ASP A 279 2.41 -0.42 9.62
C ASP A 279 1.22 -1.30 9.29
N ASP A 280 1.41 -2.25 8.36
CA ASP A 280 0.42 -3.27 8.03
C ASP A 280 0.90 -4.63 8.51
N ILE A 281 0.17 -5.23 9.45
CA ILE A 281 0.48 -6.55 9.98
C ILE A 281 -0.73 -7.48 9.93
N THR A 282 -0.48 -8.76 9.71
CA THR A 282 -1.52 -9.79 9.77
C THR A 282 -1.26 -10.72 10.93
N LEU A 283 -2.21 -10.80 11.87
CA LEU A 283 -2.11 -11.58 13.08
C LEU A 283 -3.31 -12.52 13.21
N ARG A 284 -3.15 -13.58 14.02
CA ARG A 284 -4.25 -14.48 14.35
C ARG A 284 -5.18 -13.81 15.38
N PRO A 285 -6.49 -14.08 15.35
CA PRO A 285 -7.41 -13.64 16.39
C PRO A 285 -7.01 -14.16 17.78
N ASN A 286 -7.36 -13.38 18.82
CA ASN A 286 -7.13 -13.70 20.23
C ASN A 286 -5.68 -14.09 20.54
N THR A 287 -4.71 -13.37 19.97
CA THR A 287 -3.29 -13.63 20.15
C THR A 287 -2.60 -12.39 20.71
N ALA A 288 -1.74 -12.55 21.70
CA ALA A 288 -0.87 -11.47 22.18
C ALA A 288 0.18 -11.15 21.11
N ALA A 289 0.33 -9.88 20.81
CA ALA A 289 1.23 -9.36 19.78
C ALA A 289 2.08 -8.21 20.32
N THR A 290 3.28 -8.09 19.80
CA THR A 290 4.19 -6.96 20.01
C THR A 290 4.67 -6.49 18.64
N VAL A 291 4.48 -5.21 18.34
CA VAL A 291 4.74 -4.61 17.02
C VAL A 291 5.73 -3.46 17.18
N PRO A 292 6.92 -3.51 16.57
CA PRO A 292 7.92 -2.45 16.63
C PRO A 292 7.57 -1.33 15.63
N VAL A 293 6.58 -0.51 15.95
CA VAL A 293 5.99 0.49 15.04
C VAL A 293 6.93 1.64 14.66
N ALA A 294 7.91 1.98 15.48
CA ALA A 294 8.87 3.03 15.14
C ALA A 294 10.00 2.57 14.19
N GLN A 295 10.00 1.31 13.75
CA GLN A 295 11.12 0.77 12.97
C GLN A 295 11.19 1.34 11.55
N ASN A 296 10.05 1.66 10.96
CA ASN A 296 9.93 2.25 9.61
C ASN A 296 9.76 3.78 9.64
N ASP A 297 9.61 4.37 10.82
CA ASP A 297 9.46 5.81 11.02
C ASP A 297 10.80 6.55 10.86
N ILE A 298 10.72 7.82 10.51
CA ILE A 298 11.90 8.65 10.28
C ILE A 298 11.89 9.83 11.24
N ALA A 299 12.96 9.96 12.02
CA ALA A 299 13.25 11.21 12.74
C ALA A 299 14.02 12.18 11.82
N GLY A 300 13.60 13.43 11.77
CA GLY A 300 14.47 14.51 11.31
C GLY A 300 15.67 14.60 12.26
N ASP A 301 16.80 15.04 11.86
CA ASP A 301 17.96 15.39 12.71
C ASP A 301 18.67 14.27 13.49
N ASN A 302 18.59 13.01 13.10
CA ASN A 302 19.21 11.89 13.83
C ASN A 302 18.84 11.81 15.33
N THR A 303 17.66 12.29 15.71
CA THR A 303 17.13 12.13 17.06
C THR A 303 16.48 10.77 17.24
N ASP A 304 16.58 10.21 18.44
CA ASP A 304 15.88 8.97 18.77
C ASP A 304 14.38 9.20 18.73
N LEU A 305 13.66 8.30 18.05
CA LEU A 305 12.20 8.28 18.04
C LEU A 305 11.67 7.69 19.34
N ALA A 306 10.60 8.25 19.85
CA ALA A 306 9.84 7.68 20.94
C ALA A 306 8.36 7.62 20.57
N VAL A 307 7.76 6.45 20.70
CA VAL A 307 6.31 6.27 20.51
C VAL A 307 5.59 6.88 21.71
N SER A 308 4.59 7.72 21.43
CA SER A 308 3.77 8.36 22.45
C SER A 308 2.97 7.32 23.27
N GLU A 309 2.87 7.51 24.57
CA GLU A 309 1.99 6.69 25.42
C GLU A 309 0.50 6.90 25.12
N ASN A 310 0.14 7.99 24.42
CA ASN A 310 -1.23 8.30 24.02
C ASN A 310 -1.58 7.57 22.72
N VAL A 311 -1.87 6.28 22.81
CA VAL A 311 -2.30 5.45 21.68
C VAL A 311 -3.83 5.44 21.62
N GLU A 312 -4.38 5.71 20.43
CA GLU A 312 -5.83 5.64 20.19
C GLU A 312 -6.20 4.34 19.45
N SER A 313 -7.11 3.56 20.03
CA SER A 313 -7.71 2.40 19.37
C SER A 313 -9.19 2.35 19.71
N GLN A 314 -10.04 2.07 18.72
CA GLN A 314 -11.49 1.93 18.94
C GLN A 314 -11.88 0.52 19.36
N ASP A 315 -11.23 -0.48 18.78
CA ASP A 315 -11.67 -1.88 18.84
C ASP A 315 -10.64 -2.83 19.47
N ILE A 316 -9.44 -2.34 19.80
CA ILE A 316 -8.43 -3.09 20.52
C ILE A 316 -8.27 -2.50 21.92
N SER A 317 -8.63 -3.26 22.93
CA SER A 317 -8.46 -2.87 24.32
C SER A 317 -7.05 -3.20 24.81
N ASN A 318 -6.57 -2.43 25.80
CA ASN A 318 -5.28 -2.67 26.47
C ASN A 318 -4.05 -2.59 25.54
N VAL A 319 -4.04 -1.64 24.61
CA VAL A 319 -2.82 -1.31 23.88
C VAL A 319 -1.87 -0.61 24.85
N THR A 320 -0.66 -1.10 24.96
CA THR A 320 0.40 -0.51 25.79
C THR A 320 1.63 -0.22 24.95
N VAL A 321 2.35 0.82 25.32
CA VAL A 321 3.60 1.21 24.66
C VAL A 321 4.76 0.86 25.57
N ALA A 322 5.76 0.18 25.06
CA ALA A 322 7.02 -0.08 25.73
C ALA A 322 8.15 -0.18 24.71
N ASP A 323 9.25 0.50 24.93
CA ASP A 323 10.47 0.46 24.10
C ASP A 323 10.17 0.63 22.57
N ASN A 324 9.36 1.64 22.23
CA ASN A 324 8.91 1.91 20.85
C ASN A 324 8.13 0.75 20.19
N THR A 325 7.56 -0.11 20.99
CA THR A 325 6.70 -1.20 20.52
C THR A 325 5.28 -1.05 21.07
N LEU A 326 4.29 -1.43 20.27
CA LEU A 326 2.92 -1.60 20.73
C LEU A 326 2.70 -3.05 21.15
N ALA A 327 2.22 -3.25 22.36
CA ALA A 327 1.80 -4.57 22.86
C ALA A 327 0.29 -4.58 23.11
N PHE A 328 -0.39 -5.59 22.57
CA PHE A 328 -1.84 -5.75 22.69
C PHE A 328 -2.26 -7.20 22.45
N THR A 329 -3.53 -7.49 22.71
CA THR A 329 -4.13 -8.76 22.30
C THR A 329 -5.11 -8.51 21.16
N THR A 330 -4.96 -9.25 20.07
CA THR A 330 -5.84 -9.13 18.90
C THR A 330 -7.29 -9.50 19.27
N PRO A 331 -8.30 -8.83 18.67
CA PRO A 331 -9.70 -9.16 18.87
C PRO A 331 -10.03 -10.62 18.51
N GLN A 332 -11.11 -11.15 19.11
CA GLN A 332 -11.58 -12.51 18.82
C GLN A 332 -12.17 -12.65 17.42
N GLN A 333 -12.77 -11.58 16.92
CA GLN A 333 -13.38 -11.57 15.60
C GLN A 333 -12.32 -11.21 14.55
N ALA A 334 -12.29 -11.94 13.45
CA ALA A 334 -11.45 -11.60 12.32
C ALA A 334 -11.96 -10.31 11.65
N GLY A 335 -11.03 -9.41 11.30
CA GLY A 335 -11.35 -8.10 10.72
C GLY A 335 -10.10 -7.25 10.55
N THR A 336 -10.29 -6.04 10.04
CA THR A 336 -9.24 -5.02 9.99
C THR A 336 -9.45 -4.05 11.15
N TYR A 337 -8.42 -3.83 11.92
CA TYR A 337 -8.42 -3.00 13.12
C TYR A 337 -7.33 -1.95 13.01
N TYR A 338 -7.57 -0.79 13.59
CA TYR A 338 -6.65 0.34 13.51
C TYR A 338 -6.20 0.76 14.92
N VAL A 339 -4.92 1.03 15.01
CA VAL A 339 -4.27 1.65 16.17
C VAL A 339 -3.53 2.88 15.67
N VAL A 340 -3.74 4.02 16.31
CA VAL A 340 -3.03 5.27 16.00
C VAL A 340 -2.07 5.55 17.15
N TYR A 341 -0.80 5.72 16.83
CA TYR A 341 0.28 5.94 17.80
C TYR A 341 1.05 7.22 17.50
#